data_3daf311877a047a1b11475819a8cf1a0
#
_entry.id   3daf311877a047a1b11475819a8cf1a0
#
_cell.length_a   1.000
_cell.length_b   1.000
_cell.length_c   1.000
_cell.angle_alpha   90.00
_cell.angle_beta   90.00
_cell.angle_gamma   90.00
#
_symmetry.space_group_name_H-M   'P 1'
#
loop_
_entity.id
_entity.type
_entity.pdbx_description
1 polymer ?
#
loop_
_entity_poly.entity_id
_entity_poly.type
_entity_poly.pdbx_seq_one_letter_code
_entity_poly.pdbx_strand_id
1 'polypeptide(L)'
;MKYVIINGSPRVGNTCEVIKQVKSNLEGEFKEIHLAKEDIPLCKGCYNCIMIGEDKCPHYKRFNHIVEEIKDCDGMIIGSPVYAMNVTALLKNFLDHTAYLYHRPEFFTKKALIVVTTAGAGHKKVANYIDETLRHWGVNKVYKITMACGGKDSLETTKIDKVSKKFFNDLKSDKLHSPKFKDIIFFNVWKAMAVSSDPIESDKEFWFKTGLVNNDFAPEVKLGMVKRLFSKLMFFVMKKVIK
;
A
#
# COMPACT_ATOMS: atom_id res chain seq x y z
N MET A 1 6.75 -17.50 -7.45
CA MET A 1 6.13 -16.23 -7.05
C MET A 1 7.18 -15.14 -7.09
N LYS A 2 6.79 -13.92 -7.45
CA LYS A 2 7.66 -12.74 -7.44
C LYS A 2 7.28 -11.85 -6.26
N TYR A 3 8.27 -11.42 -5.50
CA TYR A 3 8.07 -10.52 -4.36
C TYR A 3 8.87 -9.25 -4.56
N VAL A 4 8.25 -8.10 -4.30
CA VAL A 4 8.96 -6.84 -4.12
C VAL A 4 9.09 -6.51 -2.64
N ILE A 5 10.29 -6.16 -2.21
CA ILE A 5 10.61 -5.76 -0.84
C ILE A 5 11.02 -4.29 -0.87
N ILE A 6 10.22 -3.43 -0.26
CA ILE A 6 10.52 -2.01 -0.11
C ILE A 6 11.01 -1.79 1.32
N ASN A 7 12.32 -1.65 1.45
CA ASN A 7 12.96 -1.49 2.75
C ASN A 7 13.26 -0.01 3.03
N GLY A 8 12.49 0.58 3.93
CA GLY A 8 12.66 1.96 4.40
C GLY A 8 13.69 2.12 5.52
N SER A 9 14.38 1.04 5.95
CA SER A 9 15.43 1.16 6.95
C SER A 9 16.68 1.85 6.37
N PRO A 10 17.23 2.92 7.00
CA PRO A 10 18.45 3.55 6.52
C PRO A 10 19.73 2.75 6.80
N ARG A 11 19.62 1.68 7.58
CA ARG A 11 20.77 0.84 8.01
C ARG A 11 20.38 -0.63 8.07
N VAL A 12 21.39 -1.50 8.05
CA VAL A 12 21.22 -2.93 8.35
C VAL A 12 21.00 -3.08 9.87
N GLY A 13 19.84 -3.61 10.25
CA GLY A 13 19.45 -3.78 11.65
C GLY A 13 18.19 -4.64 11.77
N ASN A 14 17.49 -4.58 12.90
CA ASN A 14 16.36 -5.47 13.22
C ASN A 14 15.30 -5.57 12.10
N THR A 15 14.99 -4.47 11.40
CA THR A 15 14.04 -4.53 10.26
C THR A 15 14.57 -5.45 9.15
N CYS A 16 15.86 -5.37 8.81
CA CYS A 16 16.48 -6.21 7.81
C CYS A 16 16.52 -7.68 8.25
N GLU A 17 16.83 -7.94 9.53
CA GLU A 17 16.83 -9.30 10.07
C GLU A 17 15.43 -9.93 10.05
N VAL A 18 14.39 -9.18 10.42
CA VAL A 18 13.02 -9.66 10.32
C VAL A 18 12.64 -9.94 8.85
N ILE A 19 13.00 -9.05 7.91
CA ILE A 19 12.76 -9.27 6.47
C ILE A 19 13.51 -10.54 6.00
N LYS A 20 14.74 -10.75 6.42
CA LYS A 20 15.51 -11.96 6.10
C LYS A 20 14.81 -13.24 6.61
N GLN A 21 14.30 -13.21 7.84
CA GLN A 21 13.51 -14.33 8.38
C GLN A 21 12.18 -14.51 7.64
N VAL A 22 11.51 -13.43 7.22
CA VAL A 22 10.33 -13.52 6.36
C VAL A 22 10.66 -14.24 5.06
N LYS A 23 11.75 -13.85 4.38
CA LYS A 23 12.19 -14.47 3.12
C LYS A 23 12.44 -15.97 3.26
N SER A 24 13.02 -16.44 4.37
CA SER A 24 13.26 -17.86 4.59
C SER A 24 11.98 -18.72 4.70
N ASN A 25 10.82 -18.09 4.91
CA ASN A 25 9.51 -18.72 4.95
C ASN A 25 8.72 -18.62 3.63
N LEU A 26 9.30 -18.02 2.61
CA LEU A 26 8.64 -17.79 1.32
C LEU A 26 9.42 -18.45 0.19
N GLU A 27 8.71 -18.98 -0.79
CA GLU A 27 9.30 -19.59 -1.98
C GLU A 27 9.10 -18.66 -3.19
N GLY A 28 10.18 -18.29 -3.87
CA GLY A 28 10.11 -17.46 -5.08
C GLY A 28 11.27 -16.51 -5.24
N GLU A 29 11.12 -15.56 -6.16
CA GLU A 29 12.09 -14.55 -6.51
C GLU A 29 11.84 -13.27 -5.71
N PHE A 30 12.90 -12.61 -5.25
CA PHE A 30 12.83 -11.42 -4.43
C PHE A 30 13.56 -10.26 -5.10
N LYS A 31 12.83 -9.20 -5.42
CA LYS A 31 13.39 -7.91 -5.77
C LYS A 31 13.46 -7.04 -4.52
N GLU A 32 14.66 -6.81 -4.01
CA GLU A 32 14.87 -5.95 -2.84
C GLU A 32 15.24 -4.54 -3.26
N ILE A 33 14.49 -3.58 -2.78
CA ILE A 33 14.69 -2.15 -2.99
C ILE A 33 14.93 -1.52 -1.62
N HIS A 34 16.18 -1.10 -1.40
CA HIS A 34 16.57 -0.37 -0.20
C HIS A 34 16.46 1.12 -0.47
N LEU A 35 15.45 1.77 0.07
CA LEU A 35 15.21 3.21 -0.17
C LEU A 35 16.41 4.11 0.24
N ALA A 36 17.28 3.63 1.13
CA ALA A 36 18.52 4.33 1.45
C ALA A 36 19.55 4.35 0.31
N LYS A 37 19.39 3.48 -0.70
CA LYS A 37 20.27 3.39 -1.87
C LYS A 37 19.62 4.00 -3.12
N GLU A 38 18.33 4.33 -3.03
CA GLU A 38 17.59 4.97 -4.10
C GLU A 38 17.79 6.49 -4.01
N ASP A 39 18.24 7.09 -5.09
CA ASP A 39 18.39 8.53 -5.18
C ASP A 39 17.06 9.20 -5.54
N ILE A 40 16.10 9.17 -4.60
CA ILE A 40 14.80 9.80 -4.72
C ILE A 40 14.84 11.17 -4.05
N PRO A 41 14.84 12.29 -4.81
CA PRO A 41 14.81 13.62 -4.22
C PRO A 41 13.56 13.82 -3.34
N LEU A 42 13.60 14.78 -2.42
CA LEU A 42 12.44 15.08 -1.58
C LEU A 42 11.24 15.54 -2.44
N CYS A 43 10.06 15.03 -2.10
CA CYS A 43 8.83 15.48 -2.73
C CYS A 43 8.62 16.97 -2.46
N LYS A 44 8.38 17.76 -3.53
CA LYS A 44 8.18 19.21 -3.46
C LYS A 44 6.74 19.62 -3.15
N GLY A 45 5.79 18.67 -3.09
CA GLY A 45 4.37 18.97 -2.89
C GLY A 45 3.77 19.82 -4.00
N CYS A 46 4.25 19.70 -5.24
CA CYS A 46 3.79 20.51 -6.38
C CYS A 46 2.45 20.04 -6.97
N TYR A 47 1.93 18.93 -6.52
CA TYR A 47 0.66 18.32 -6.94
C TYR A 47 0.56 17.92 -8.43
N ASN A 48 1.60 18.07 -9.25
CA ASN A 48 1.56 17.71 -10.67
C ASN A 48 1.14 16.25 -10.89
N CYS A 49 1.62 15.31 -10.05
CA CYS A 49 1.25 13.91 -10.11
C CYS A 49 -0.23 13.63 -9.87
N ILE A 50 -0.92 14.53 -9.15
CA ILE A 50 -2.37 14.45 -8.88
C ILE A 50 -3.14 15.20 -9.97
N MET A 51 -2.80 16.48 -10.21
CA MET A 51 -3.59 17.38 -11.04
C MET A 51 -3.45 17.10 -12.55
N ILE A 52 -2.27 16.64 -13.00
CA ILE A 52 -1.98 16.50 -14.43
C ILE A 52 -1.73 15.04 -14.81
N GLY A 53 -1.01 14.29 -13.97
CA GLY A 53 -0.64 12.91 -14.18
C GLY A 53 0.64 12.54 -13.44
N GLU A 54 0.80 11.26 -13.05
CA GLU A 54 1.96 10.79 -12.29
C GLU A 54 3.27 10.98 -13.04
N ASP A 55 3.26 10.85 -14.37
CA ASP A 55 4.43 11.05 -15.26
C ASP A 55 4.90 12.51 -15.30
N LYS A 56 4.06 13.46 -14.85
CA LYS A 56 4.40 14.88 -14.74
C LYS A 56 5.08 15.26 -13.42
N CYS A 57 5.28 14.30 -12.52
CA CYS A 57 6.11 14.52 -11.35
C CYS A 57 7.56 14.85 -11.79
N PRO A 58 8.18 15.95 -11.31
CA PRO A 58 9.57 16.28 -11.68
C PRO A 58 10.58 15.18 -11.37
N HIS A 59 10.23 14.30 -10.43
CA HIS A 59 11.07 13.21 -9.98
C HIS A 59 10.59 11.82 -10.43
N TYR A 60 9.62 11.75 -11.35
CA TYR A 60 8.97 10.50 -11.79
C TYR A 60 9.98 9.40 -12.14
N LYS A 61 10.97 9.69 -12.97
CA LYS A 61 11.99 8.73 -13.40
C LYS A 61 12.86 8.20 -12.26
N ARG A 62 12.86 8.85 -11.09
CA ARG A 62 13.69 8.46 -9.94
C ARG A 62 13.02 7.43 -9.03
N PHE A 63 11.70 7.29 -9.08
CA PHE A 63 10.95 6.36 -8.21
C PHE A 63 10.00 5.43 -8.95
N ASN A 64 9.63 5.73 -10.21
CA ASN A 64 8.61 4.96 -10.93
C ASN A 64 8.98 3.48 -11.10
N HIS A 65 10.26 3.16 -11.26
CA HIS A 65 10.71 1.76 -11.33
C HIS A 65 10.24 0.94 -10.12
N ILE A 66 10.11 1.55 -8.93
CA ILE A 66 9.60 0.88 -7.73
C ILE A 66 8.10 0.58 -7.89
N VAL A 67 7.35 1.50 -8.46
CA VAL A 67 5.92 1.30 -8.72
C VAL A 67 5.69 0.19 -9.76
N GLU A 68 6.53 0.15 -10.80
CA GLU A 68 6.45 -0.92 -11.80
C GLU A 68 6.79 -2.30 -11.20
N GLU A 69 7.77 -2.39 -10.30
CA GLU A 69 8.05 -3.63 -9.57
C GLU A 69 6.85 -4.05 -8.67
N ILE A 70 6.11 -3.09 -8.09
CA ILE A 70 4.87 -3.38 -7.35
C ILE A 70 3.79 -3.91 -8.31
N LYS A 71 3.66 -3.36 -9.50
CA LYS A 71 2.70 -3.84 -10.51
C LYS A 71 3.00 -5.28 -10.95
N ASP A 72 4.27 -5.62 -11.14
CA ASP A 72 4.72 -6.95 -11.62
C ASP A 72 4.79 -8.03 -10.53
N CYS A 73 4.79 -7.68 -9.24
CA CYS A 73 4.93 -8.65 -8.17
C CYS A 73 3.60 -9.37 -7.84
N ASP A 74 3.70 -10.59 -7.27
CA ASP A 74 2.57 -11.29 -6.65
C ASP A 74 2.29 -10.79 -5.23
N GLY A 75 3.35 -10.48 -4.49
CA GLY A 75 3.27 -9.99 -3.12
C GLY A 75 4.27 -8.91 -2.79
N MET A 76 3.86 -7.91 -2.00
CA MET A 76 4.76 -6.85 -1.53
C MET A 76 5.08 -6.98 -0.05
N ILE A 77 6.33 -6.67 0.30
CA ILE A 77 6.82 -6.61 1.67
C ILE A 77 7.34 -5.20 1.93
N ILE A 78 6.77 -4.50 2.92
CA ILE A 78 7.17 -3.14 3.24
C ILE A 78 7.75 -3.11 4.65
N GLY A 79 9.02 -2.73 4.75
CA GLY A 79 9.75 -2.65 6.01
C GLY A 79 10.05 -1.22 6.45
N SER A 80 9.83 -0.91 7.73
CA SER A 80 10.26 0.34 8.35
C SER A 80 10.57 0.16 9.83
N PRO A 81 11.68 0.67 10.33
CA PRO A 81 11.80 0.93 11.76
C PRO A 81 10.91 2.11 12.16
N VAL A 82 10.58 2.20 13.46
CA VAL A 82 9.91 3.38 14.03
C VAL A 82 10.93 4.48 14.29
N TYR A 83 10.72 5.63 13.64
CA TYR A 83 11.48 6.85 13.89
C TYR A 83 10.53 7.96 14.33
N ALA A 84 10.75 8.55 15.51
CA ALA A 84 9.89 9.60 16.06
C ALA A 84 8.38 9.26 15.98
N MET A 85 8.00 8.04 16.38
CA MET A 85 6.62 7.53 16.36
C MET A 85 5.98 7.43 14.97
N ASN A 86 6.77 7.48 13.89
CA ASN A 86 6.31 7.37 12.50
C ASN A 86 7.24 6.45 11.68
N VAL A 87 6.97 6.30 10.38
CA VAL A 87 7.88 5.68 9.41
C VAL A 87 9.16 6.50 9.27
N THR A 88 10.20 5.92 8.69
CA THR A 88 11.42 6.68 8.34
C THR A 88 11.12 7.76 7.30
N ALA A 89 11.94 8.81 7.26
CA ALA A 89 11.87 9.84 6.23
C ALA A 89 12.00 9.26 4.81
N LEU A 90 12.81 8.22 4.62
CA LEU A 90 12.97 7.52 3.35
C LEU A 90 11.66 6.90 2.86
N LEU A 91 10.99 6.14 3.73
CA LEU A 91 9.72 5.53 3.36
C LEU A 91 8.65 6.61 3.18
N LYS A 92 8.60 7.63 4.05
CA LYS A 92 7.65 8.73 3.92
C LYS A 92 7.81 9.46 2.59
N ASN A 93 9.04 9.76 2.17
CA ASN A 93 9.32 10.41 0.90
C ASN A 93 8.82 9.58 -0.30
N PHE A 94 9.04 8.27 -0.29
CA PHE A 94 8.49 7.38 -1.32
C PHE A 94 6.96 7.41 -1.34
N LEU A 95 6.31 7.35 -0.15
CA LEU A 95 4.85 7.44 -0.05
C LEU A 95 4.30 8.80 -0.51
N ASP A 96 5.05 9.89 -0.31
CA ASP A 96 4.67 11.22 -0.79
C ASP A 96 4.74 11.31 -2.33
N HIS A 97 5.74 10.69 -2.94
CA HIS A 97 5.83 10.60 -4.41
C HIS A 97 4.72 9.75 -5.04
N THR A 98 4.16 8.82 -4.29
CA THR A 98 3.07 7.94 -4.73
C THR A 98 1.69 8.39 -4.24
N ALA A 99 1.54 9.67 -3.86
CA ALA A 99 0.29 10.24 -3.36
C ALA A 99 -0.88 10.12 -4.37
N TYR A 100 -0.60 10.12 -5.66
CA TYR A 100 -1.62 9.93 -6.70
C TYR A 100 -2.35 8.58 -6.60
N LEU A 101 -1.73 7.55 -6.01
CA LEU A 101 -2.36 6.25 -5.79
C LEU A 101 -3.52 6.29 -4.78
N TYR A 102 -3.64 7.36 -4.00
CA TYR A 102 -4.84 7.58 -3.18
C TYR A 102 -6.05 7.92 -4.06
N HIS A 103 -5.85 8.67 -5.12
CA HIS A 103 -6.87 9.07 -6.07
C HIS A 103 -7.16 8.00 -7.12
N ARG A 104 -6.12 7.28 -7.54
CA ARG A 104 -6.10 6.30 -8.62
C ARG A 104 -5.60 4.94 -8.12
N PRO A 105 -6.42 4.22 -7.31
CA PRO A 105 -6.03 2.93 -6.75
C PRO A 105 -5.93 1.85 -7.83
N GLU A 106 -4.83 1.06 -7.81
CA GLU A 106 -4.53 0.07 -8.85
C GLU A 106 -4.31 -1.35 -8.32
N PHE A 107 -4.08 -1.54 -7.00
CA PHE A 107 -3.53 -2.79 -6.47
C PHE A 107 -4.57 -3.73 -5.84
N PHE A 108 -5.79 -3.79 -6.39
CA PHE A 108 -6.93 -4.53 -5.82
C PHE A 108 -6.73 -6.05 -5.76
N THR A 109 -5.81 -6.59 -6.55
CA THR A 109 -5.45 -8.02 -6.50
C THR A 109 -4.21 -8.29 -5.67
N LYS A 110 -3.44 -7.27 -5.30
CA LYS A 110 -2.18 -7.42 -4.56
C LYS A 110 -2.41 -7.66 -3.07
N LYS A 111 -1.49 -8.40 -2.46
CA LYS A 111 -1.44 -8.62 -1.01
C LYS A 111 -0.11 -8.12 -0.47
N ALA A 112 -0.10 -7.64 0.77
CA ALA A 112 1.08 -7.05 1.37
C ALA A 112 1.40 -7.62 2.76
N LEU A 113 2.68 -7.67 3.09
CA LEU A 113 3.20 -7.93 4.43
C LEU A 113 3.99 -6.71 4.92
N ILE A 114 3.57 -6.14 6.03
CA ILE A 114 4.24 -5.03 6.69
C ILE A 114 5.16 -5.56 7.78
N VAL A 115 6.39 -5.08 7.80
CA VAL A 115 7.39 -5.36 8.85
C VAL A 115 7.74 -4.04 9.54
N VAL A 116 7.36 -3.90 10.80
CA VAL A 116 7.70 -2.72 11.61
C VAL A 116 8.44 -3.14 12.88
N THR A 117 9.62 -2.58 13.08
CA THR A 117 10.44 -2.80 14.27
C THR A 117 10.66 -1.50 15.05
N THR A 118 10.83 -1.62 16.35
CA THR A 118 11.13 -0.48 17.22
C THR A 118 12.05 -0.91 18.37
N ALA A 119 12.79 0.01 18.95
CA ALA A 119 13.47 -0.24 20.22
C ALA A 119 12.51 -0.26 21.41
N GLY A 120 11.42 0.52 21.36
CA GLY A 120 10.45 0.64 22.46
C GLY A 120 9.01 0.64 22.01
N ALA A 121 8.49 1.76 21.52
CA ALA A 121 7.07 1.99 21.26
C ALA A 121 6.79 2.42 19.81
N GLY A 122 5.50 2.56 19.45
CA GLY A 122 5.05 3.13 18.17
C GLY A 122 4.85 2.14 17.04
N HIS A 123 5.31 0.89 17.15
CA HIS A 123 5.26 -0.10 16.06
C HIS A 123 3.84 -0.39 15.55
N LYS A 124 2.85 -0.45 16.45
CA LYS A 124 1.43 -0.65 16.04
C LYS A 124 0.88 0.56 15.27
N LYS A 125 1.20 1.79 15.73
CA LYS A 125 0.79 3.03 15.07
C LYS A 125 1.36 3.10 13.66
N VAL A 126 2.65 2.86 13.51
CA VAL A 126 3.37 2.88 12.23
C VAL A 126 2.85 1.81 11.27
N ALA A 127 2.63 0.58 11.76
CA ALA A 127 2.04 -0.48 10.94
C ALA A 127 0.62 -0.15 10.48
N ASN A 128 -0.18 0.54 11.31
CA ASN A 128 -1.51 0.98 10.92
C ASN A 128 -1.47 2.10 9.87
N TYR A 129 -0.52 3.04 9.98
CA TYR A 129 -0.30 4.07 8.97
C TYR A 129 0.03 3.45 7.59
N ILE A 130 0.98 2.49 7.55
CA ILE A 130 1.32 1.79 6.30
C ILE A 130 0.12 0.98 5.77
N ASP A 131 -0.61 0.26 6.64
CA ASP A 131 -1.82 -0.49 6.25
C ASP A 131 -2.87 0.43 5.63
N GLU A 132 -3.11 1.60 6.21
CA GLU A 132 -4.07 2.57 5.70
C GLU A 132 -3.64 3.11 4.33
N THR A 133 -2.38 3.48 4.17
CA THR A 133 -1.80 3.88 2.87
C THR A 133 -2.00 2.80 1.80
N LEU A 134 -1.64 1.55 2.11
CA LEU A 134 -1.77 0.45 1.15
C LEU A 134 -3.23 0.17 0.77
N ARG A 135 -4.16 0.35 1.71
CA ARG A 135 -5.59 0.22 1.41
C ARG A 135 -6.10 1.33 0.50
N HIS A 136 -5.58 2.54 0.64
CA HIS A 136 -5.87 3.61 -0.32
C HIS A 136 -5.33 3.31 -1.71
N TRP A 137 -4.20 2.60 -1.83
CA TRP A 137 -3.69 2.10 -3.10
C TRP A 137 -4.50 0.94 -3.69
N GLY A 138 -5.49 0.45 -2.95
CA GLY A 138 -6.35 -0.66 -3.35
C GLY A 138 -5.91 -2.04 -2.83
N VAL A 139 -4.78 -2.16 -2.12
CA VAL A 139 -4.24 -3.46 -1.69
C VAL A 139 -5.28 -4.31 -0.98
N ASN A 140 -5.53 -5.51 -1.53
CA ASN A 140 -6.60 -6.40 -1.12
C ASN A 140 -6.48 -6.89 0.32
N LYS A 141 -5.28 -7.36 0.71
CA LYS A 141 -5.02 -7.89 2.05
C LYS A 141 -3.67 -7.45 2.57
N VAL A 142 -3.65 -7.06 3.85
CA VAL A 142 -2.42 -6.64 4.53
C VAL A 142 -2.20 -7.49 5.77
N TYR A 143 -1.01 -8.07 5.87
CA TYR A 143 -0.47 -8.79 7.02
C TYR A 143 0.52 -7.90 7.76
N LYS A 144 0.69 -8.10 9.08
CA LYS A 144 1.54 -7.23 9.90
C LYS A 144 2.44 -8.06 10.83
N ILE A 145 3.73 -7.82 10.73
CA ILE A 145 4.72 -8.22 11.73
C ILE A 145 5.18 -6.94 12.42
N THR A 146 4.90 -6.84 13.71
CA THR A 146 5.28 -5.69 14.52
C THR A 146 6.05 -6.18 15.74
N MET A 147 7.25 -5.64 15.99
CA MET A 147 8.16 -6.11 17.02
C MET A 147 8.82 -4.96 17.77
N ALA A 148 8.88 -5.07 19.10
CA ALA A 148 9.74 -4.27 19.94
C ALA A 148 11.03 -5.08 20.22
N CYS A 149 12.16 -4.63 19.69
CA CYS A 149 13.45 -5.31 19.72
C CYS A 149 14.43 -4.73 20.76
N GLY A 150 14.01 -3.71 21.53
CA GLY A 150 14.86 -3.10 22.57
C GLY A 150 15.08 -4.06 23.75
N GLY A 151 16.34 -4.31 24.10
CA GLY A 151 16.72 -5.15 25.23
C GLY A 151 16.48 -6.67 25.04
N LYS A 152 16.21 -7.13 23.82
CA LYS A 152 16.07 -8.55 23.51
C LYS A 152 17.23 -9.01 22.63
N ASP A 153 17.90 -10.06 23.05
CA ASP A 153 19.00 -10.68 22.29
C ASP A 153 18.52 -11.51 21.08
N SER A 154 17.21 -11.81 21.00
CA SER A 154 16.66 -12.61 19.92
C SER A 154 15.31 -12.07 19.42
N LEU A 155 15.07 -12.22 18.12
CA LEU A 155 13.79 -11.92 17.49
C LEU A 155 12.74 -12.99 17.86
N GLU A 156 11.46 -12.58 17.94
CA GLU A 156 10.34 -13.50 18.12
C GLU A 156 10.07 -14.30 16.82
N THR A 157 10.94 -15.25 16.49
CA THR A 157 10.91 -16.02 15.23
C THR A 157 9.59 -16.72 15.01
N THR A 158 9.00 -17.33 16.06
CA THR A 158 7.69 -18.02 15.98
C THR A 158 6.58 -17.11 15.44
N LYS A 159 6.57 -15.83 15.85
CA LYS A 159 5.58 -14.84 15.35
C LYS A 159 5.84 -14.50 13.90
N ILE A 160 7.11 -14.31 13.52
CA ILE A 160 7.51 -14.02 12.14
C ILE A 160 7.07 -15.19 11.24
N ASP A 161 7.42 -16.41 11.60
CA ASP A 161 7.10 -17.62 10.84
C ASP A 161 5.60 -17.81 10.65
N LYS A 162 4.82 -17.65 11.73
CA LYS A 162 3.36 -17.77 11.68
C LYS A 162 2.72 -16.79 10.70
N VAL A 163 3.15 -15.53 10.70
CA VAL A 163 2.56 -14.50 9.85
C VAL A 163 3.05 -14.65 8.42
N SER A 164 4.34 -14.94 8.20
CA SER A 164 4.91 -15.17 6.88
C SER A 164 4.24 -16.35 6.17
N LYS A 165 4.05 -17.47 6.87
CA LYS A 165 3.35 -18.66 6.34
C LYS A 165 1.88 -18.34 5.99
N LYS A 166 1.19 -17.53 6.81
CA LYS A 166 -0.18 -17.10 6.48
C LYS A 166 -0.21 -16.25 5.21
N PHE A 167 0.71 -15.31 5.08
CA PHE A 167 0.84 -14.46 3.90
C PHE A 167 1.12 -15.32 2.65
N PHE A 168 2.08 -16.23 2.72
CA PHE A 168 2.42 -17.14 1.63
C PHE A 168 1.25 -18.01 1.18
N ASN A 169 0.58 -18.67 2.14
CA ASN A 169 -0.56 -19.54 1.84
C ASN A 169 -1.73 -18.76 1.23
N ASP A 170 -1.93 -17.52 1.66
CA ASP A 170 -2.97 -16.67 1.09
C ASP A 170 -2.62 -16.22 -0.35
N LEU A 171 -1.35 -15.94 -0.64
CA LEU A 171 -0.90 -15.70 -2.01
C LEU A 171 -1.13 -16.92 -2.90
N LYS A 172 -0.74 -18.12 -2.43
CA LYS A 172 -0.94 -19.38 -3.18
C LYS A 172 -2.41 -19.70 -3.46
N SER A 173 -3.31 -19.24 -2.63
CA SER A 173 -4.75 -19.54 -2.77
C SER A 173 -5.45 -18.69 -3.83
N ASP A 174 -4.80 -17.67 -4.37
CA ASP A 174 -5.38 -16.65 -5.27
C ASP A 174 -6.69 -16.01 -4.77
N LYS A 175 -7.04 -16.26 -3.50
CA LYS A 175 -8.27 -15.76 -2.91
C LYS A 175 -8.21 -14.25 -2.72
N LEU A 176 -9.16 -13.53 -3.30
CA LEU A 176 -9.37 -12.13 -3.00
C LEU A 176 -10.35 -11.96 -1.84
N HIS A 177 -9.97 -11.10 -0.90
CA HIS A 177 -10.73 -10.81 0.30
C HIS A 177 -11.71 -9.67 0.07
N SER A 178 -12.90 -9.80 0.64
CA SER A 178 -13.90 -8.73 0.61
C SER A 178 -13.39 -7.49 1.38
N PRO A 179 -13.50 -6.28 0.80
CA PRO A 179 -12.98 -5.04 1.41
C PRO A 179 -13.67 -4.72 2.73
N LYS A 180 -13.04 -3.93 3.57
CA LYS A 180 -13.69 -3.36 4.76
C LYS A 180 -14.67 -2.26 4.31
N PHE A 181 -15.64 -1.92 5.16
CA PHE A 181 -16.56 -0.80 4.87
C PHE A 181 -15.84 0.53 4.66
N LYS A 182 -14.76 0.78 5.39
CA LYS A 182 -13.89 1.96 5.21
C LYS A 182 -13.29 2.02 3.80
N ASP A 183 -12.83 0.89 3.27
CA ASP A 183 -12.24 0.80 1.93
C ASP A 183 -13.31 1.13 0.85
N ILE A 184 -14.55 0.68 1.06
CA ILE A 184 -15.70 0.99 0.18
C ILE A 184 -16.05 2.49 0.24
N ILE A 185 -15.99 3.12 1.41
CA ILE A 185 -16.23 4.57 1.54
C ILE A 185 -15.20 5.33 0.71
N PHE A 186 -13.90 5.06 0.90
CA PHE A 186 -12.85 5.75 0.16
C PHE A 186 -12.95 5.54 -1.35
N PHE A 187 -13.21 4.31 -1.80
CA PHE A 187 -13.45 4.03 -3.20
C PHE A 187 -14.56 4.92 -3.78
N ASN A 188 -15.68 5.05 -3.07
CA ASN A 188 -16.82 5.86 -3.54
C ASN A 188 -16.59 7.37 -3.42
N VAL A 189 -15.74 7.84 -2.53
CA VAL A 189 -15.30 9.24 -2.49
C VAL A 189 -14.57 9.59 -3.77
N TRP A 190 -13.53 8.84 -4.13
CA TRP A 190 -12.74 9.11 -5.34
C TRP A 190 -13.55 8.89 -6.63
N LYS A 191 -14.39 7.86 -6.65
CA LYS A 191 -15.35 7.64 -7.74
C LYS A 191 -16.28 8.85 -7.92
N ALA A 192 -16.82 9.40 -6.83
CA ALA A 192 -17.71 10.57 -6.90
C ALA A 192 -16.97 11.83 -7.35
N MET A 193 -15.72 12.02 -6.91
CA MET A 193 -14.86 13.12 -7.39
C MET A 193 -14.58 13.01 -8.88
N ALA A 194 -14.32 11.82 -9.40
CA ALA A 194 -14.05 11.59 -10.81
C ALA A 194 -15.26 11.87 -11.74
N VAL A 195 -16.48 11.88 -11.18
CA VAL A 195 -17.73 12.19 -11.93
C VAL A 195 -18.40 13.48 -11.45
N SER A 196 -17.72 14.31 -10.68
CA SER A 196 -18.22 15.62 -10.25
C SER A 196 -18.33 16.61 -11.43
N SER A 197 -18.88 17.79 -11.19
CA SER A 197 -18.99 18.85 -12.20
C SER A 197 -17.62 19.45 -12.58
N ASP A 198 -16.64 19.40 -11.67
CA ASP A 198 -15.28 19.92 -11.87
C ASP A 198 -14.25 18.87 -11.39
N PRO A 199 -14.07 17.76 -12.15
CA PRO A 199 -13.16 16.70 -11.76
C PRO A 199 -11.71 17.05 -12.10
N ILE A 200 -10.76 16.50 -11.34
CA ILE A 200 -9.36 16.46 -11.76
C ILE A 200 -9.30 15.56 -13.02
N GLU A 201 -8.85 16.11 -14.15
CA GLU A 201 -8.94 15.41 -15.44
C GLU A 201 -8.16 14.10 -15.46
N SER A 202 -6.97 14.05 -14.85
CA SER A 202 -6.20 12.79 -14.73
C SER A 202 -6.91 11.72 -13.91
N ASP A 203 -7.65 12.09 -12.87
CA ASP A 203 -8.45 11.16 -12.09
C ASP A 203 -9.64 10.65 -12.90
N LYS A 204 -10.36 11.57 -13.56
CA LYS A 204 -11.48 11.23 -14.45
C LYS A 204 -11.03 10.25 -15.54
N GLU A 205 -9.95 10.57 -16.27
CA GLU A 205 -9.39 9.68 -17.29
C GLU A 205 -9.11 8.29 -16.73
N PHE A 206 -8.41 8.19 -15.58
CA PHE A 206 -8.10 6.92 -14.93
C PHE A 206 -9.36 6.12 -14.59
N TRP A 207 -10.35 6.74 -13.91
CA TRP A 207 -11.56 6.06 -13.46
C TRP A 207 -12.43 5.56 -14.62
N PHE A 208 -12.47 6.31 -15.74
CA PHE A 208 -13.20 5.89 -16.94
C PHE A 208 -12.44 4.83 -17.73
N LYS A 209 -11.13 5.01 -17.96
CA LYS A 209 -10.27 4.07 -18.69
C LYS A 209 -10.20 2.70 -18.03
N THR A 210 -10.13 2.65 -16.71
CA THR A 210 -10.12 1.38 -15.95
C THR A 210 -11.51 0.76 -15.81
N GLY A 211 -12.57 1.47 -16.14
CA GLY A 211 -13.96 1.02 -15.95
C GLY A 211 -14.40 0.99 -14.48
N LEU A 212 -13.58 1.43 -13.53
CA LEU A 212 -13.91 1.45 -12.10
C LEU A 212 -15.14 2.32 -11.81
N VAL A 213 -15.36 3.36 -12.61
CA VAL A 213 -16.53 4.24 -12.51
C VAL A 213 -17.86 3.51 -12.62
N ASN A 214 -17.93 2.38 -13.34
CA ASN A 214 -19.14 1.60 -13.57
C ASN A 214 -19.39 0.53 -12.50
N ASN A 215 -18.48 0.34 -11.57
CA ASN A 215 -18.50 -0.74 -10.60
C ASN A 215 -18.81 -0.27 -9.17
N ASP A 216 -19.39 -1.13 -8.35
CA ASP A 216 -19.62 -0.87 -6.92
C ASP A 216 -18.32 -0.95 -6.10
N PHE A 217 -17.28 -1.62 -6.63
CA PHE A 217 -15.90 -1.72 -6.16
C PHE A 217 -15.06 -2.29 -7.30
N ALA A 218 -13.77 -2.53 -7.10
CA ALA A 218 -12.93 -3.17 -8.11
C ALA A 218 -13.56 -4.50 -8.60
N PRO A 219 -13.68 -4.71 -9.91
CA PRO A 219 -14.46 -5.81 -10.47
C PRO A 219 -13.92 -7.20 -10.12
N GLU A 220 -12.61 -7.32 -9.85
CA GLU A 220 -11.96 -8.56 -9.45
C GLU A 220 -12.40 -9.02 -8.05
N VAL A 221 -12.88 -8.08 -7.22
CA VAL A 221 -13.20 -8.33 -5.81
C VAL A 221 -14.69 -8.52 -5.61
N LYS A 222 -15.12 -9.73 -5.27
CA LYS A 222 -16.53 -10.04 -5.02
C LYS A 222 -17.06 -9.33 -3.78
N LEU A 223 -18.09 -8.50 -3.94
CA LEU A 223 -18.86 -7.92 -2.86
C LEU A 223 -20.07 -8.80 -2.52
N GLY A 224 -20.25 -9.09 -1.21
CA GLY A 224 -21.52 -9.63 -0.73
C GLY A 224 -22.65 -8.59 -0.86
N MET A 225 -23.90 -9.03 -0.85
CA MET A 225 -25.09 -8.19 -1.07
C MET A 225 -25.12 -6.94 -0.18
N VAL A 226 -24.85 -7.07 1.13
CA VAL A 226 -24.85 -5.96 2.10
C VAL A 226 -23.80 -4.89 1.71
N LYS A 227 -22.60 -5.32 1.36
CA LYS A 227 -21.52 -4.38 0.96
C LYS A 227 -21.79 -3.72 -0.40
N ARG A 228 -22.46 -4.42 -1.29
CA ARG A 228 -22.90 -3.87 -2.59
C ARG A 228 -23.95 -2.78 -2.39
N LEU A 229 -24.95 -3.03 -1.57
CA LEU A 229 -25.98 -2.02 -1.23
C LEU A 229 -25.33 -0.83 -0.52
N PHE A 230 -24.46 -1.08 0.42
CA PHE A 230 -23.70 -0.03 1.12
C PHE A 230 -22.86 0.80 0.14
N SER A 231 -22.18 0.19 -0.82
CA SER A 231 -21.40 0.92 -1.83
C SER A 231 -22.27 1.85 -2.68
N LYS A 232 -23.43 1.35 -3.15
CA LYS A 232 -24.38 2.17 -3.92
C LYS A 232 -24.90 3.35 -3.10
N LEU A 233 -25.22 3.12 -1.83
CA LEU A 233 -25.65 4.19 -0.91
C LEU A 233 -24.54 5.22 -0.72
N MET A 234 -23.29 4.78 -0.47
CA MET A 234 -22.16 5.68 -0.31
C MET A 234 -21.90 6.51 -1.56
N PHE A 235 -21.91 5.90 -2.74
CA PHE A 235 -21.76 6.65 -4.00
C PHE A 235 -22.86 7.72 -4.17
N PHE A 236 -24.11 7.36 -3.89
CA PHE A 236 -25.22 8.32 -3.96
C PHE A 236 -25.04 9.50 -3.00
N VAL A 237 -24.63 9.21 -1.75
CA VAL A 237 -24.37 10.26 -0.74
C VAL A 237 -23.20 11.13 -1.16
N MET A 238 -22.05 10.52 -1.56
CA MET A 238 -20.86 11.28 -1.95
C MET A 238 -21.10 12.15 -3.17
N LYS A 239 -21.86 11.67 -4.18
CA LYS A 239 -22.24 12.45 -5.34
C LYS A 239 -23.11 13.68 -5.02
N LYS A 240 -23.84 13.66 -3.90
CA LYS A 240 -24.62 14.83 -3.45
C LYS A 240 -23.77 15.83 -2.65
N VAL A 241 -22.74 15.35 -1.96
CA VAL A 241 -21.84 16.16 -1.13
C VAL A 241 -20.74 16.80 -1.99
N ILE A 242 -20.22 16.02 -2.92
CA ILE A 242 -19.17 16.44 -3.87
C ILE A 242 -19.90 16.91 -5.14
N LYS A 243 -20.02 18.24 -5.29
CA LYS A 243 -20.69 18.85 -6.45
C LYS A 243 -19.70 19.11 -7.57
#